data_815301cafc345d8370633c053e7fd60e
#
_entry.id   815301cafc345d8370633c053e7fd60e
#
_cell.length_a   1.000
_cell.length_b   1.000
_cell.length_c   1.000
_cell.angle_alpha   90.00
_cell.angle_beta   90.00
_cell.angle_gamma   90.00
#
_symmetry.space_group_name_H-M   'P 1'
#
loop_
_entity.id
_entity.type
_entity.pdbx_description
1 polymer ?
#
loop_
_entity_poly.entity_id
_entity_poly.type
_entity_poly.pdbx_seq_one_letter_code
_entity_poly.pdbx_strand_id
1 'polypeptide(L)'
;MCRMAEHGGSTGCRRFDHLIAVTSRHLCQRPFPEQLERICRHRPKAVILREKDLAEDDYLFFAKDALAICREHGVRCVLHTFTRAALQLEHPYLHLPLAALQKEGGKPDGIRILGSSIHSVSEAQEAERLGADYLTAGHIYATDCKAGVPPRGLDFLEEVCQSVQIPVYGIGGVQIGSGQLDEVMARGAAGACVMSGMMRL
;
A
#
# COMPACT_ATOMS: atom_id res chain seq x y z
N MET A 1 28.47 43.03 -5.65
CA MET A 1 27.04 42.77 -5.57
C MET A 1 26.80 41.32 -6.00
N CYS A 2 26.74 40.43 -5.03
CA CYS A 2 26.57 38.99 -5.28
C CYS A 2 25.06 38.67 -5.02
N ARG A 3 24.34 38.22 -6.08
CA ARG A 3 22.94 37.81 -5.95
C ARG A 3 22.92 36.39 -5.38
N MET A 4 22.36 36.23 -4.20
CA MET A 4 22.04 34.95 -3.60
C MET A 4 20.90 34.33 -4.40
N ALA A 5 21.14 33.16 -4.97
CA ALA A 5 20.11 32.33 -5.59
C ALA A 5 19.33 31.62 -4.46
N GLU A 6 18.05 31.93 -4.35
CA GLU A 6 17.14 31.23 -3.45
C GLU A 6 16.89 29.83 -3.98
N HIS A 7 17.38 28.83 -3.28
CA HIS A 7 17.04 27.42 -3.50
C HIS A 7 15.70 27.14 -2.79
N GLY A 8 14.61 27.37 -3.49
CA GLY A 8 13.28 26.88 -3.12
C GLY A 8 13.21 25.37 -3.27
N GLY A 9 13.73 24.63 -2.30
CA GLY A 9 13.67 23.16 -2.27
C GLY A 9 12.25 22.68 -2.02
N SER A 10 11.69 21.95 -2.98
CA SER A 10 10.42 21.25 -2.99
C SER A 10 10.28 20.26 -1.82
N THR A 11 9.80 20.71 -0.67
CA THR A 11 9.49 19.87 0.50
C THR A 11 8.22 19.04 0.32
N GLY A 12 7.38 19.36 -0.67
CA GLY A 12 6.12 18.65 -0.93
C GLY A 12 6.28 17.31 -1.66
N CYS A 13 7.31 17.14 -2.49
CA CYS A 13 7.49 15.93 -3.31
C CYS A 13 7.97 14.71 -2.50
N ARG A 14 8.76 14.90 -1.45
CA ARG A 14 9.35 13.80 -0.67
C ARG A 14 8.38 13.07 0.27
N ARG A 15 7.21 13.63 0.57
CA ARG A 15 6.23 12.99 1.47
C ARG A 15 5.55 11.77 0.85
N PHE A 16 5.35 11.74 -0.46
CA PHE A 16 4.71 10.62 -1.14
C PHE A 16 5.65 9.41 -1.33
N ASP A 17 6.98 9.60 -1.23
CA ASP A 17 7.96 8.51 -1.35
C ASP A 17 7.83 7.45 -0.23
N HIS A 18 7.18 7.79 0.89
CA HIS A 18 6.89 6.89 2.00
C HIS A 18 5.43 6.45 2.05
N LEU A 19 4.61 6.85 1.07
CA LEU A 19 3.21 6.49 0.99
C LEU A 19 2.95 5.43 -0.07
N ILE A 20 2.17 4.43 0.28
CA ILE A 20 1.58 3.46 -0.63
C ILE A 20 0.11 3.84 -0.79
N ALA A 21 -0.33 4.09 -2.02
CA ALA A 21 -1.73 4.30 -2.33
C ALA A 21 -2.44 2.94 -2.39
N VAL A 22 -3.57 2.80 -1.71
CA VAL A 22 -4.43 1.61 -1.80
C VAL A 22 -5.72 2.00 -2.51
N THR A 23 -6.09 1.30 -3.58
CA THR A 23 -7.26 1.68 -4.35
C THR A 23 -8.57 1.15 -3.74
N SER A 24 -9.64 1.84 -4.05
CA SER A 24 -11.03 1.46 -3.87
C SER A 24 -11.86 2.35 -4.80
N ARG A 25 -12.20 1.84 -5.99
CA ARG A 25 -12.86 2.64 -7.04
C ARG A 25 -14.17 3.29 -6.60
N HIS A 26 -14.87 2.67 -5.63
CA HIS A 26 -16.11 3.22 -5.07
C HIS A 26 -15.93 4.52 -4.27
N LEU A 27 -14.70 4.86 -3.88
CA LEU A 27 -14.39 6.10 -3.16
C LEU A 27 -14.02 7.24 -4.11
N CYS A 28 -13.87 6.97 -5.41
CA CYS A 28 -13.51 7.98 -6.39
C CYS A 28 -14.64 8.97 -6.64
N GLN A 29 -14.31 10.25 -6.75
CA GLN A 29 -15.22 11.33 -7.15
C GLN A 29 -15.21 11.59 -8.67
N ARG A 30 -14.36 10.87 -9.41
CA ARG A 30 -14.16 10.93 -10.86
C ARG A 30 -13.95 9.51 -11.39
N PRO A 31 -13.94 9.30 -12.72
CA PRO A 31 -13.59 8.00 -13.30
C PRO A 31 -12.28 7.46 -12.75
N PHE A 32 -12.23 6.16 -12.45
CA PHE A 32 -11.06 5.54 -11.81
C PHE A 32 -9.74 5.77 -12.56
N PRO A 33 -9.66 5.68 -13.90
CA PRO A 33 -8.41 5.96 -14.64
C PRO A 33 -7.86 7.36 -14.35
N GLU A 34 -8.73 8.39 -14.39
CA GLU A 34 -8.33 9.77 -14.08
C GLU A 34 -7.85 9.95 -12.65
N GLN A 35 -8.50 9.24 -11.69
CA GLN A 35 -8.06 9.25 -10.30
C GLN A 35 -6.70 8.58 -10.14
N LEU A 36 -6.49 7.44 -10.81
CA LEU A 36 -5.23 6.72 -10.76
C LEU A 36 -4.07 7.54 -11.36
N GLU A 37 -4.29 8.19 -12.51
CA GLU A 37 -3.31 9.13 -13.08
C GLU A 37 -2.95 10.24 -12.09
N ARG A 38 -3.97 10.84 -11.44
CA ARG A 38 -3.75 11.89 -10.46
C ARG A 38 -2.90 11.41 -9.29
N ILE A 39 -3.17 10.22 -8.76
CA ILE A 39 -2.35 9.58 -7.72
C ILE A 39 -0.91 9.38 -8.23
N CYS A 40 -0.74 8.84 -9.43
CA CYS A 40 0.57 8.56 -10.00
C CYS A 40 1.42 9.81 -10.23
N ARG A 41 0.81 10.96 -10.55
CA ARG A 41 1.51 12.26 -10.64
C ARG A 41 2.18 12.69 -9.33
N HIS A 42 1.66 12.27 -8.19
CA HIS A 42 2.28 12.50 -6.88
C HIS A 42 3.43 11.53 -6.57
N ARG A 43 3.67 10.53 -7.43
CA ARG A 43 4.74 9.54 -7.32
C ARG A 43 4.79 8.84 -5.96
N PRO A 44 3.70 8.19 -5.53
CA PRO A 44 3.74 7.38 -4.31
C PRO A 44 4.77 6.24 -4.47
N LYS A 45 5.23 5.69 -3.35
CA LYS A 45 6.13 4.52 -3.31
C LYS A 45 5.63 3.35 -4.16
N ALA A 46 4.32 3.12 -4.10
CA ALA A 46 3.61 2.14 -4.90
C ALA A 46 2.10 2.43 -4.90
N VAL A 47 1.37 1.76 -5.80
CA VAL A 47 -0.08 1.62 -5.76
C VAL A 47 -0.41 0.16 -5.53
N ILE A 48 -1.22 -0.16 -4.51
CA ILE A 48 -1.84 -1.47 -4.33
C ILE A 48 -3.22 -1.43 -4.97
N LEU A 49 -3.40 -2.17 -6.06
CA LEU A 49 -4.67 -2.26 -6.79
C LEU A 49 -5.63 -3.23 -6.09
N ARG A 50 -6.48 -2.67 -5.20
CA ARG A 50 -7.34 -3.44 -4.31
C ARG A 50 -8.82 -3.21 -4.64
N GLU A 51 -9.38 -4.11 -5.47
CA GLU A 51 -10.79 -4.10 -5.89
C GLU A 51 -11.41 -5.48 -5.60
N LYS A 52 -11.68 -5.75 -4.31
CA LYS A 52 -12.08 -7.08 -3.80
C LYS A 52 -13.47 -7.54 -4.23
N ASP A 53 -14.30 -6.62 -4.68
CA ASP A 53 -15.67 -6.87 -5.11
C ASP A 53 -15.77 -7.28 -6.58
N LEU A 54 -14.67 -7.20 -7.33
CA LEU A 54 -14.60 -7.74 -8.68
C LEU A 54 -14.45 -9.26 -8.66
N ALA A 55 -15.08 -9.92 -9.63
CA ALA A 55 -14.70 -11.28 -9.98
C ALA A 55 -13.27 -11.28 -10.55
N GLU A 56 -12.53 -12.39 -10.43
CA GLU A 56 -11.12 -12.43 -10.81
C GLU A 56 -10.89 -12.14 -12.30
N ASP A 57 -11.79 -12.59 -13.18
CA ASP A 57 -11.69 -12.32 -14.60
C ASP A 57 -11.92 -10.83 -14.93
N ASP A 58 -12.89 -10.18 -14.26
CA ASP A 58 -13.10 -8.74 -14.37
C ASP A 58 -11.90 -7.95 -13.81
N TYR A 59 -11.34 -8.42 -12.69
CA TYR A 59 -10.13 -7.84 -12.11
C TYR A 59 -8.95 -7.94 -13.06
N LEU A 60 -8.80 -9.04 -13.80
CA LEU A 60 -7.75 -9.23 -14.78
C LEU A 60 -7.78 -8.15 -15.89
N PHE A 61 -8.98 -7.85 -16.42
CA PHE A 61 -9.14 -6.78 -17.42
C PHE A 61 -8.87 -5.42 -16.80
N PHE A 62 -9.44 -5.15 -15.64
CA PHE A 62 -9.25 -3.90 -14.90
C PHE A 62 -7.78 -3.63 -14.55
N ALA A 63 -7.05 -4.68 -14.18
CA ALA A 63 -5.64 -4.60 -13.84
C ALA A 63 -4.76 -4.21 -15.04
N LYS A 64 -5.08 -4.65 -16.27
CA LYS A 64 -4.31 -4.28 -17.47
C LYS A 64 -4.25 -2.77 -17.66
N ASP A 65 -5.40 -2.09 -17.54
CA ASP A 65 -5.48 -0.65 -17.71
C ASP A 65 -4.75 0.08 -16.56
N ALA A 66 -4.96 -0.36 -15.32
CA ALA A 66 -4.28 0.21 -14.17
C ALA A 66 -2.75 0.05 -14.23
N LEU A 67 -2.27 -1.11 -14.68
CA LEU A 67 -0.83 -1.37 -14.89
C LEU A 67 -0.24 -0.48 -15.98
N ALA A 68 -0.99 -0.22 -17.07
CA ALA A 68 -0.56 0.69 -18.13
C ALA A 68 -0.37 2.10 -17.59
N ILE A 69 -1.37 2.65 -16.88
CA ILE A 69 -1.31 3.98 -16.27
C ILE A 69 -0.12 4.10 -15.30
N CYS A 70 0.03 3.15 -14.38
CA CYS A 70 1.12 3.17 -13.42
C CYS A 70 2.49 3.13 -14.09
N ARG A 71 2.64 2.32 -15.15
CA ARG A 71 3.89 2.22 -15.93
C ARG A 71 4.24 3.52 -16.65
N GLU A 72 3.28 4.20 -17.26
CA GLU A 72 3.47 5.49 -17.91
C GLU A 72 4.01 6.56 -16.95
N HIS A 73 3.59 6.51 -15.70
CA HIS A 73 4.06 7.43 -14.65
C HIS A 73 5.30 6.94 -13.88
N GLY A 74 5.82 5.74 -14.20
CA GLY A 74 6.95 5.14 -13.49
C GLY A 74 6.64 4.77 -12.04
N VAL A 75 5.39 4.52 -11.71
CA VAL A 75 4.93 4.10 -10.38
C VAL A 75 4.73 2.59 -10.33
N ARG A 76 5.24 1.96 -9.28
CA ARG A 76 5.04 0.52 -9.07
C ARG A 76 3.57 0.25 -8.75
N CYS A 77 2.95 -0.63 -9.52
CA CYS A 77 1.63 -1.18 -9.20
C CYS A 77 1.80 -2.57 -8.59
N VAL A 78 1.06 -2.87 -7.53
CA VAL A 78 1.04 -4.17 -6.84
C VAL A 78 -0.38 -4.71 -6.94
N LEU A 79 -0.57 -5.86 -7.56
CA LEU A 79 -1.88 -6.51 -7.64
C LEU A 79 -2.27 -7.07 -6.27
N HIS A 80 -3.57 -7.14 -5.96
CA HIS A 80 -4.04 -7.54 -4.64
C HIS A 80 -5.01 -8.71 -4.73
N THR A 81 -4.80 -9.72 -3.88
CA THR A 81 -5.68 -10.89 -3.66
C THR A 81 -5.64 -11.93 -4.78
N PHE A 82 -5.68 -11.54 -6.04
CA PHE A 82 -5.88 -12.45 -7.17
C PHE A 82 -4.56 -12.98 -7.72
N THR A 83 -4.07 -14.10 -7.15
CA THR A 83 -2.79 -14.73 -7.55
C THR A 83 -2.82 -15.16 -9.01
N ARG A 84 -3.91 -15.81 -9.48
CA ARG A 84 -4.03 -16.24 -10.87
C ARG A 84 -3.94 -15.05 -11.84
N ALA A 85 -4.60 -13.93 -11.54
CA ALA A 85 -4.53 -12.74 -12.38
C ALA A 85 -3.11 -12.18 -12.45
N ALA A 86 -2.36 -12.17 -11.34
CA ALA A 86 -0.96 -11.73 -11.33
C ALA A 86 -0.09 -12.62 -12.21
N LEU A 87 -0.23 -13.94 -12.10
CA LEU A 87 0.53 -14.91 -12.89
C LEU A 87 0.18 -14.86 -14.38
N GLN A 88 -1.11 -14.74 -14.74
CA GLN A 88 -1.55 -14.60 -16.15
C GLN A 88 -1.05 -13.32 -16.82
N LEU A 89 -0.85 -12.25 -16.03
CA LEU A 89 -0.28 -10.98 -16.50
C LEU A 89 1.25 -10.97 -16.45
N GLU A 90 1.87 -12.06 -16.03
CA GLU A 90 3.32 -12.15 -15.78
C GLU A 90 3.80 -10.98 -14.90
N HIS A 91 2.92 -10.54 -13.96
CA HIS A 91 3.18 -9.38 -13.13
C HIS A 91 3.85 -9.78 -11.81
N PRO A 92 5.07 -9.26 -11.51
CA PRO A 92 5.89 -9.81 -10.45
C PRO A 92 5.57 -9.24 -9.04
N TYR A 93 4.53 -8.41 -8.89
CA TYR A 93 4.22 -7.75 -7.62
C TYR A 93 2.80 -8.10 -7.16
N LEU A 94 2.71 -8.74 -5.99
CA LEU A 94 1.45 -9.22 -5.43
C LEU A 94 1.35 -8.84 -3.94
N HIS A 95 0.15 -8.58 -3.46
CA HIS A 95 -0.17 -8.38 -2.06
C HIS A 95 -1.32 -9.30 -1.65
N LEU A 96 -1.13 -10.11 -0.64
CA LEU A 96 -2.12 -11.07 -0.17
C LEU A 96 -2.53 -10.79 1.29
N PRO A 97 -3.82 -10.94 1.64
CA PRO A 97 -4.18 -11.18 3.03
C PRO A 97 -3.45 -12.42 3.55
N LEU A 98 -3.04 -12.46 4.83
CA LEU A 98 -2.30 -13.59 5.38
C LEU A 98 -3.01 -14.94 5.15
N ALA A 99 -4.32 -14.99 5.31
CA ALA A 99 -5.08 -16.22 5.09
C ALA A 99 -4.99 -16.73 3.63
N ALA A 100 -4.84 -15.82 2.65
CA ALA A 100 -4.60 -16.21 1.26
C ALA A 100 -3.17 -16.69 1.06
N LEU A 101 -2.18 -16.02 1.66
CA LEU A 101 -0.79 -16.44 1.64
C LEU A 101 -0.59 -17.83 2.26
N GLN A 102 -1.28 -18.12 3.35
CA GLN A 102 -1.27 -19.45 3.98
C GLN A 102 -1.84 -20.53 3.05
N LYS A 103 -2.91 -20.23 2.30
CA LYS A 103 -3.48 -21.17 1.30
C LYS A 103 -2.54 -21.44 0.14
N GLU A 104 -1.76 -20.47 -0.28
CA GLU A 104 -0.71 -20.64 -1.30
C GLU A 104 0.47 -21.48 -0.76
N GLY A 105 0.58 -21.65 0.56
CA GLY A 105 1.68 -22.36 1.19
C GLY A 105 3.00 -21.56 1.23
N GLY A 106 2.97 -20.31 0.83
CA GLY A 106 4.11 -19.41 0.77
C GLY A 106 4.07 -18.50 -0.47
N LYS A 107 5.18 -17.83 -0.75
CA LYS A 107 5.32 -16.94 -1.90
C LYS A 107 5.18 -17.71 -3.22
N PRO A 108 4.20 -17.38 -4.08
CA PRO A 108 3.99 -18.09 -5.34
C PRO A 108 5.17 -17.92 -6.31
N ASP A 109 5.47 -18.97 -7.08
CA ASP A 109 6.45 -18.90 -8.17
C ASP A 109 6.05 -17.83 -9.20
N GLY A 110 7.02 -17.09 -9.72
CA GLY A 110 6.78 -15.94 -10.61
C GLY A 110 6.53 -14.61 -9.89
N ILE A 111 6.26 -14.61 -8.60
CA ILE A 111 6.12 -13.39 -7.79
C ILE A 111 7.47 -13.00 -7.20
N ARG A 112 7.97 -11.82 -7.59
CA ARG A 112 9.26 -11.29 -7.11
C ARG A 112 9.12 -10.53 -5.80
N ILE A 113 8.06 -9.73 -5.65
CA ILE A 113 7.78 -8.99 -4.42
C ILE A 113 6.37 -9.34 -3.96
N LEU A 114 6.28 -9.88 -2.76
CA LEU A 114 5.05 -10.24 -2.09
C LEU A 114 4.84 -9.38 -0.86
N GLY A 115 3.71 -8.70 -0.78
CA GLY A 115 3.25 -8.06 0.46
C GLY A 115 2.22 -8.90 1.17
N SER A 116 2.10 -8.72 2.50
CA SER A 116 1.00 -9.32 3.24
C SER A 116 0.37 -8.35 4.24
N SER A 117 -0.97 -8.46 4.39
CA SER A 117 -1.73 -7.72 5.41
C SER A 117 -1.81 -8.52 6.69
N ILE A 118 -1.46 -7.89 7.84
CA ILE A 118 -1.42 -8.51 9.16
C ILE A 118 -2.14 -7.66 10.22
N HIS A 119 -2.53 -8.33 11.30
CA HIS A 119 -3.29 -7.75 12.39
C HIS A 119 -2.77 -8.15 13.78
N SER A 120 -1.68 -8.88 13.89
CA SER A 120 -0.98 -9.22 15.12
C SER A 120 0.51 -9.44 14.89
N VAL A 121 1.30 -9.45 15.97
CA VAL A 121 2.74 -9.76 15.91
C VAL A 121 2.96 -11.20 15.40
N SER A 122 2.18 -12.17 15.88
CA SER A 122 2.28 -13.55 15.39
C SER A 122 1.97 -13.69 13.91
N GLU A 123 0.99 -12.93 13.39
CA GLU A 123 0.70 -12.89 11.96
C GLU A 123 1.84 -12.27 11.15
N ALA A 124 2.55 -11.27 11.71
CA ALA A 124 3.69 -10.65 11.05
C ALA A 124 4.85 -11.65 10.89
N GLN A 125 5.21 -12.36 11.95
CA GLN A 125 6.25 -13.39 11.93
C GLN A 125 5.89 -14.54 10.98
N GLU A 126 4.62 -14.96 10.97
CA GLU A 126 4.14 -15.99 10.05
C GLU A 126 4.20 -15.54 8.58
N ALA A 127 3.79 -14.31 8.27
CA ALA A 127 3.86 -13.78 6.92
C ALA A 127 5.31 -13.68 6.42
N GLU A 128 6.25 -13.25 7.28
CA GLU A 128 7.68 -13.23 6.96
C GLU A 128 8.21 -14.65 6.71
N ARG A 129 7.86 -15.63 7.55
CA ARG A 129 8.23 -17.04 7.39
C ARG A 129 7.69 -17.62 6.08
N LEU A 130 6.50 -17.19 5.63
CA LEU A 130 5.89 -17.59 4.36
C LEU A 130 6.45 -16.84 3.14
N GLY A 131 7.48 -15.99 3.32
CA GLY A 131 8.22 -15.33 2.26
C GLY A 131 7.64 -13.98 1.84
N ALA A 132 6.88 -13.30 2.69
CA ALA A 132 6.52 -11.90 2.44
C ALA A 132 7.77 -11.01 2.45
N ASP A 133 7.84 -10.05 1.51
CA ASP A 133 8.93 -9.08 1.40
C ASP A 133 8.60 -7.75 2.09
N TYR A 134 7.33 -7.50 2.40
CA TYR A 134 6.87 -6.36 3.21
C TYR A 134 5.49 -6.64 3.81
N LEU A 135 5.15 -5.90 4.87
CA LEU A 135 3.87 -6.03 5.56
C LEU A 135 3.08 -4.73 5.55
N THR A 136 1.75 -4.87 5.59
CA THR A 136 0.85 -3.78 5.99
C THR A 136 0.21 -4.13 7.31
N ALA A 137 0.46 -3.33 8.34
CA ALA A 137 0.00 -3.56 9.71
C ALA A 137 -1.15 -2.60 10.08
N GLY A 138 -2.26 -3.12 10.54
CA GLY A 138 -3.37 -2.22 10.86
C GLY A 138 -4.58 -2.84 11.55
N HIS A 139 -5.54 -1.93 11.82
CA HIS A 139 -5.57 -0.50 11.49
C HIS A 139 -5.02 0.34 12.65
N ILE A 140 -4.21 1.34 12.32
CA ILE A 140 -3.44 2.09 13.31
C ILE A 140 -4.28 3.20 13.97
N TYR A 141 -5.05 3.93 13.18
CA TYR A 141 -5.94 4.99 13.66
C TYR A 141 -7.40 4.64 13.36
N ALA A 142 -8.33 5.31 14.03
CA ALA A 142 -9.76 5.16 13.75
C ALA A 142 -10.08 5.42 12.27
N THR A 143 -10.94 4.61 11.67
CA THR A 143 -11.29 4.68 10.25
C THR A 143 -12.70 4.17 10.00
N ASP A 144 -13.42 4.85 9.10
CA ASP A 144 -14.78 4.47 8.70
C ASP A 144 -14.84 3.06 8.09
N CYS A 145 -13.74 2.60 7.46
CA CYS A 145 -13.65 1.25 6.88
C CYS A 145 -13.71 0.13 7.93
N LYS A 146 -13.53 0.44 9.22
CA LYS A 146 -13.64 -0.48 10.36
C LYS A 146 -14.40 0.19 11.51
N ALA A 147 -15.53 0.82 11.19
CA ALA A 147 -16.39 1.46 12.18
C ALA A 147 -16.74 0.48 13.32
N GLY A 148 -16.63 0.95 14.57
CA GLY A 148 -16.91 0.14 15.76
C GLY A 148 -15.81 -0.82 16.21
N VAL A 149 -14.71 -0.94 15.48
CA VAL A 149 -13.53 -1.71 15.91
C VAL A 149 -12.47 -0.73 16.44
N PRO A 150 -11.99 -0.91 17.68
CA PRO A 150 -10.92 -0.07 18.21
C PRO A 150 -9.64 -0.15 17.37
N PRO A 151 -8.95 0.98 17.11
CA PRO A 151 -7.65 0.97 16.45
C PRO A 151 -6.62 0.24 17.30
N ARG A 152 -5.66 -0.41 16.66
CA ARG A 152 -4.57 -1.11 17.33
C ARG A 152 -3.51 -0.16 17.89
N GLY A 153 -3.39 1.02 17.32
CA GLY A 153 -2.50 2.08 17.79
C GLY A 153 -1.06 1.95 17.30
N LEU A 154 -0.27 2.93 17.73
CA LEU A 154 1.15 3.04 17.37
C LEU A 154 2.04 2.03 18.12
N ASP A 155 1.67 1.66 19.34
CA ASP A 155 2.45 0.69 20.13
C ASP A 155 2.41 -0.71 19.48
N PHE A 156 1.25 -1.13 18.99
CA PHE A 156 1.14 -2.34 18.17
C PHE A 156 2.03 -2.27 16.91
N LEU A 157 2.07 -1.12 16.23
CA LEU A 157 2.92 -0.95 15.05
C LEU A 157 4.41 -1.11 15.41
N GLU A 158 4.83 -0.52 16.52
CA GLU A 158 6.20 -0.62 17.02
C GLU A 158 6.58 -2.07 17.35
N GLU A 159 5.72 -2.80 18.09
CA GLU A 159 5.91 -4.20 18.38
C GLU A 159 6.07 -5.05 17.10
N VAL A 160 5.22 -4.81 16.09
CA VAL A 160 5.33 -5.48 14.79
C VAL A 160 6.67 -5.15 14.12
N CYS A 161 7.06 -3.86 14.05
CA CYS A 161 8.33 -3.45 13.43
C CYS A 161 9.54 -4.09 14.10
N GLN A 162 9.49 -4.29 15.43
CA GLN A 162 10.56 -4.93 16.18
C GLN A 162 10.60 -6.46 16.04
N SER A 163 9.49 -7.08 15.61
CA SER A 163 9.33 -8.54 15.55
C SER A 163 9.74 -9.18 14.22
N VAL A 164 9.96 -8.39 13.17
CA VAL A 164 10.30 -8.84 11.81
C VAL A 164 11.48 -8.06 11.23
N GLN A 165 12.13 -8.61 10.19
CA GLN A 165 13.25 -7.95 9.50
C GLN A 165 12.83 -7.24 8.20
N ILE A 166 11.64 -7.52 7.71
CA ILE A 166 11.10 -6.94 6.48
C ILE A 166 10.38 -5.60 6.74
N PRO A 167 10.32 -4.69 5.74
CA PRO A 167 9.65 -3.40 5.89
C PRO A 167 8.18 -3.53 6.28
N VAL A 168 7.74 -2.73 7.26
CA VAL A 168 6.35 -2.64 7.71
C VAL A 168 5.79 -1.27 7.33
N TYR A 169 4.56 -1.23 6.81
CA TYR A 169 3.80 -0.01 6.51
C TYR A 169 2.55 0.03 7.39
N GLY A 170 2.35 1.14 8.11
CA GLY A 170 1.12 1.35 8.88
C GLY A 170 -0.08 1.60 7.96
N ILE A 171 -1.23 0.97 8.23
CA ILE A 171 -2.45 1.18 7.45
C ILE A 171 -3.66 1.43 8.36
N GLY A 172 -4.61 2.22 7.87
CA GLY A 172 -5.89 2.51 8.52
C GLY A 172 -5.89 3.83 9.27
N GLY A 173 -6.72 4.76 8.80
CA GLY A 173 -6.95 6.07 9.39
C GLY A 173 -5.82 7.09 9.17
N VAL A 174 -4.75 6.75 8.46
CA VAL A 174 -3.66 7.68 8.13
C VAL A 174 -4.16 8.74 7.14
N GLN A 175 -3.97 10.01 7.48
CA GLN A 175 -4.38 11.17 6.68
C GLN A 175 -3.16 11.88 6.08
N ILE A 176 -3.25 12.21 4.80
CA ILE A 176 -2.19 12.95 4.09
C ILE A 176 -2.09 14.36 4.68
N GLY A 177 -0.88 14.74 5.11
CA GLY A 177 -0.62 16.08 5.61
C GLY A 177 -0.90 16.30 7.11
N SER A 178 -1.35 15.30 7.85
CA SER A 178 -1.70 15.41 9.29
C SER A 178 -0.53 15.25 10.27
N GLY A 179 0.67 14.87 9.81
CA GLY A 179 1.78 14.48 10.70
C GLY A 179 1.79 12.99 11.08
N GLN A 180 0.69 12.27 10.88
CA GLN A 180 0.59 10.83 11.22
C GLN A 180 1.60 9.95 10.46
N LEU A 181 2.06 10.36 9.27
CA LEU A 181 3.15 9.67 8.59
C LEU A 181 4.44 9.71 9.42
N ASP A 182 4.76 10.87 9.98
CA ASP A 182 5.97 11.04 10.81
C ASP A 182 5.85 10.21 12.11
N GLU A 183 4.64 10.16 12.73
CA GLU A 183 4.37 9.31 13.90
C GLU A 183 4.55 7.82 13.59
N VAL A 184 4.02 7.35 12.47
CA VAL A 184 4.13 5.96 12.00
C VAL A 184 5.60 5.60 11.74
N MET A 185 6.36 6.49 11.08
CA MET A 185 7.78 6.27 10.81
C MET A 185 8.64 6.30 12.09
N ALA A 186 8.28 7.14 13.06
CA ALA A 186 8.96 7.19 14.35
C ALA A 186 8.83 5.87 15.15
N ARG A 187 7.85 5.02 14.83
CA ARG A 187 7.68 3.67 15.41
C ARG A 187 8.41 2.57 14.61
N GLY A 188 9.31 2.93 13.70
CA GLY A 188 10.11 1.99 12.92
C GLY A 188 9.48 1.54 11.60
N ALA A 189 8.28 2.01 11.25
CA ALA A 189 7.68 1.68 9.97
C ALA A 189 8.39 2.37 8.81
N ALA A 190 8.42 1.73 7.65
CA ALA A 190 9.00 2.27 6.41
C ALA A 190 8.13 3.35 5.76
N GLY A 191 6.90 3.51 6.22
CA GLY A 191 5.92 4.45 5.73
C GLY A 191 4.50 4.05 6.05
N ALA A 192 3.53 4.57 5.29
CA ALA A 192 2.12 4.29 5.51
C ALA A 192 1.36 3.97 4.21
N CYS A 193 0.28 3.20 4.36
CA CYS A 193 -0.70 2.95 3.31
C CYS A 193 -1.92 3.86 3.51
N VAL A 194 -2.33 4.55 2.46
CA VAL A 194 -3.48 5.47 2.47
C VAL A 194 -4.48 5.07 1.38
N MET A 195 -5.74 4.92 1.75
CA MET A 195 -6.83 4.59 0.82
C MET A 195 -7.73 5.80 0.56
N SER A 196 -8.56 6.18 1.50
CA SER A 196 -9.58 7.23 1.30
C SER A 196 -8.99 8.58 0.89
N GLY A 197 -7.87 8.99 1.49
CA GLY A 197 -7.16 10.22 1.14
C GLY A 197 -6.64 10.20 -0.31
N MET A 198 -6.12 9.07 -0.78
CA MET A 198 -5.63 8.91 -2.16
C MET A 198 -6.78 8.88 -3.19
N MET A 199 -7.91 8.23 -2.85
CA MET A 199 -9.08 8.17 -3.74
C MET A 199 -9.83 9.51 -3.87
N ARG A 200 -9.49 10.51 -3.06
CA ARG A 200 -10.11 11.84 -3.03
C ARG A 200 -9.14 12.98 -3.36
N LEU A 201 -7.91 12.66 -3.79
CA LEU A 201 -6.92 13.65 -4.22
C LEU A 201 -7.47 14.56 -5.33
#